data_874436a5d734cc507a141bafb7b1ef6d
#
_entry.id   874436a5d734cc507a141bafb7b1ef6d
#
_cell.length_a   1.000
_cell.length_b   1.000
_cell.length_c   1.000
_cell.angle_alpha   90.00
_cell.angle_beta   90.00
_cell.angle_gamma   90.00
#
_symmetry.space_group_name_H-M   'P 1'
#
loop_
_entity.id
_entity.type
_entity.pdbx_description
1 polymer ?
#
loop_
_entity_poly.entity_id
_entity_poly.type
_entity_poly.pdbx_seq_one_letter_code
_entity_poly.pdbx_strand_id
1 'polypeptide(L)'
;MIIAGNAFHRWVARAMAAAGHADLSSLEVLVLHSVRHRGRPKKLADLCLVLNIEDTHTVNYAIKKLTQRGLVKAGRLGKEKTVEATEEGAQACETYRQVRERLLLNAVTEYGVDPAQVSQLSGLLRLMSGQYDQAARAATAY
;
A
#
# COMPACT_ATOMS: atom_id res chain seq x y z
N MET A 1 -15.57 4.32 9.59
CA MET A 1 -14.22 4.39 9.00
C MET A 1 -13.13 3.78 9.87
N ILE A 2 -12.99 4.10 11.17
CA ILE A 2 -11.93 3.55 12.06
C ILE A 2 -11.91 2.03 12.05
N ILE A 3 -13.06 1.37 12.26
CA ILE A 3 -13.17 -0.10 12.28
C ILE A 3 -12.72 -0.70 10.95
N ALA A 4 -13.17 -0.15 9.82
CA ALA A 4 -12.80 -0.62 8.49
C ALA A 4 -11.31 -0.42 8.20
N GLY A 5 -10.74 0.73 8.58
CA GLY A 5 -9.30 0.99 8.46
C GLY A 5 -8.46 0.00 9.25
N ASN A 6 -8.81 -0.23 10.52
CA ASN A 6 -8.11 -1.21 11.36
C ASN A 6 -8.26 -2.65 10.83
N ALA A 7 -9.43 -3.01 10.31
CA ALA A 7 -9.64 -4.31 9.68
C ALA A 7 -8.80 -4.45 8.42
N PHE A 8 -8.72 -3.42 7.58
CA PHE A 8 -7.89 -3.38 6.37
C PHE A 8 -6.40 -3.58 6.70
N HIS A 9 -5.86 -2.84 7.67
CA HIS A 9 -4.46 -2.98 8.06
C HIS A 9 -4.14 -4.37 8.62
N ARG A 10 -5.04 -4.95 9.43
CA ARG A 10 -4.88 -6.34 9.89
C ARG A 10 -4.93 -7.34 8.74
N TRP A 11 -5.85 -7.15 7.80
CA TRP A 11 -5.97 -7.98 6.62
C TRP A 11 -4.70 -7.94 5.78
N VAL A 12 -4.20 -6.75 5.45
CA VAL A 12 -2.99 -6.55 4.63
C VAL A 12 -1.80 -7.32 5.21
N ALA A 13 -1.54 -7.16 6.53
CA ALA A 13 -0.44 -7.83 7.20
C ALA A 13 -0.63 -9.37 7.20
N ARG A 14 -1.84 -9.85 7.50
CA ARG A 14 -2.12 -11.30 7.55
C ARG A 14 -2.10 -11.96 6.18
N ALA A 15 -2.58 -11.28 5.15
CA ALA A 15 -2.52 -11.79 3.78
C ALA A 15 -1.06 -11.90 3.29
N MET A 16 -0.20 -10.93 3.66
CA MET A 16 1.22 -11.02 3.34
C MET A 16 1.94 -12.09 4.17
N ALA A 17 1.54 -12.31 5.42
CA ALA A 17 2.02 -13.43 6.21
C ALA A 17 1.67 -14.79 5.57
N ALA A 18 0.44 -14.94 5.07
CA ALA A 18 0.01 -16.12 4.31
C ALA A 18 0.76 -16.28 2.97
N ALA A 19 1.29 -15.18 2.42
CA ALA A 19 2.16 -15.19 1.26
C ALA A 19 3.65 -15.49 1.59
N GLY A 20 3.97 -15.81 2.86
CA GLY A 20 5.32 -16.21 3.29
C GLY A 20 6.15 -15.10 3.95
N HIS A 21 5.58 -13.91 4.17
CA HIS A 21 6.30 -12.75 4.73
C HIS A 21 5.62 -12.22 6.01
N ALA A 22 5.64 -13.03 7.07
CA ALA A 22 4.94 -12.75 8.33
C ALA A 22 5.51 -11.59 9.15
N ASP A 23 6.73 -11.17 8.85
CA ASP A 23 7.44 -10.10 9.55
C ASP A 23 7.18 -8.69 8.99
N LEU A 24 6.41 -8.59 7.90
CA LEU A 24 6.07 -7.32 7.29
C LEU A 24 4.84 -6.71 7.93
N SER A 25 4.95 -5.45 8.35
CA SER A 25 3.83 -4.63 8.78
C SER A 25 2.93 -4.23 7.59
N SER A 26 1.70 -3.81 7.87
CA SER A 26 0.80 -3.34 6.82
C SER A 26 1.39 -2.19 6.00
N LEU A 27 2.13 -1.27 6.61
CA LEU A 27 2.78 -0.18 5.89
C LEU A 27 3.85 -0.69 4.93
N GLU A 28 4.72 -1.60 5.37
CA GLU A 28 5.76 -2.19 4.53
C GLU A 28 5.15 -2.92 3.32
N VAL A 29 4.04 -3.62 3.53
CA VAL A 29 3.29 -4.25 2.44
C VAL A 29 2.75 -3.22 1.46
N LEU A 30 2.13 -2.13 1.94
CA LEU A 30 1.61 -1.07 1.08
C LEU A 30 2.72 -0.34 0.31
N VAL A 31 3.88 -0.11 0.94
CA VAL A 31 5.06 0.43 0.27
C VAL A 31 5.54 -0.52 -0.83
N LEU A 32 5.67 -1.82 -0.56
CA LEU A 32 6.09 -2.83 -1.55
C LEU A 32 5.13 -2.85 -2.76
N HIS A 33 3.82 -2.86 -2.53
CA HIS A 33 2.82 -2.80 -3.60
C HIS A 33 2.92 -1.50 -4.41
N SER A 34 3.14 -0.36 -3.76
CA SER A 34 3.30 0.94 -4.43
C SER A 34 4.57 0.98 -5.28
N VAL A 35 5.67 0.41 -4.78
CA VAL A 35 6.93 0.26 -5.53
C VAL A 35 6.72 -0.64 -6.74
N ARG A 36 6.03 -1.78 -6.59
CA ARG A 36 5.77 -2.75 -7.67
C ARG A 36 4.80 -2.22 -8.73
N HIS A 37 3.91 -1.27 -8.36
CA HIS A 37 2.88 -0.77 -9.25
C HIS A 37 3.46 -0.17 -10.54
N ARG A 38 2.97 -0.64 -11.70
CA ARG A 38 3.41 -0.26 -13.06
C ARG A 38 4.86 -0.61 -13.40
N GLY A 39 5.57 -1.42 -12.60
CA GLY A 39 6.89 -1.96 -12.93
C GLY A 39 7.98 -0.93 -13.22
N ARG A 40 7.90 0.26 -12.64
CA ARG A 40 8.88 1.35 -12.85
C ARG A 40 9.46 1.84 -11.53
N PRO A 41 10.72 2.30 -11.51
CA PRO A 41 11.32 2.89 -10.31
C PRO A 41 10.50 4.04 -9.74
N LYS A 42 10.42 4.14 -8.42
CA LYS A 42 9.69 5.17 -7.68
C LYS A 42 10.64 6.02 -6.86
N LYS A 43 10.37 7.32 -6.77
CA LYS A 43 11.03 8.20 -5.81
C LYS A 43 10.36 8.09 -4.45
N LEU A 44 11.10 8.40 -3.38
CA LEU A 44 10.54 8.44 -2.03
C LEU A 44 9.34 9.40 -1.93
N ALA A 45 9.46 10.59 -2.54
CA ALA A 45 8.37 11.58 -2.55
C ALA A 45 7.09 11.05 -3.23
N ASP A 46 7.23 10.31 -4.35
CA ASP A 46 6.09 9.71 -5.04
C ASP A 46 5.38 8.67 -4.16
N LEU A 47 6.13 7.88 -3.40
CA LEU A 47 5.58 6.88 -2.47
C LEU A 47 4.84 7.56 -1.31
N CYS A 48 5.43 8.61 -0.73
CA CYS A 48 4.78 9.38 0.32
C CYS A 48 3.46 9.99 -0.17
N LEU A 49 3.47 10.57 -1.37
CA LEU A 49 2.26 11.16 -1.98
C LEU A 49 1.17 10.12 -2.23
N VAL A 50 1.52 8.97 -2.83
CA VAL A 50 0.54 7.91 -3.15
C VAL A 50 -0.05 7.28 -1.89
N LEU A 51 0.75 7.13 -0.84
CA LEU A 51 0.33 6.54 0.43
C LEU A 51 -0.28 7.57 1.39
N ASN A 52 -0.28 8.85 1.00
CA ASN A 52 -0.73 9.96 1.83
C ASN A 52 -0.04 9.98 3.21
N ILE A 53 1.30 9.88 3.20
CA ILE A 53 2.14 9.91 4.40
C ILE A 53 3.03 11.14 4.36
N GLU A 54 2.86 12.04 5.31
CA GLU A 54 3.63 13.28 5.41
C GLU A 54 5.06 13.02 5.95
N ASP A 55 5.19 12.11 6.92
CA ASP A 55 6.48 11.74 7.49
C ASP A 55 7.27 10.81 6.54
N THR A 56 8.20 11.42 5.81
CA THR A 56 9.09 10.70 4.88
C THR A 56 10.00 9.68 5.59
N HIS A 57 10.31 9.88 6.89
CA HIS A 57 11.14 8.94 7.65
C HIS A 57 10.46 7.59 7.81
N THR A 58 9.14 7.59 8.00
CA THR A 58 8.34 6.37 8.13
C THR A 58 8.39 5.53 6.86
N VAL A 59 8.23 6.15 5.68
CA VAL A 59 8.34 5.44 4.38
C VAL A 59 9.76 4.99 4.11
N ASN A 60 10.76 5.82 4.44
CA ASN A 60 12.17 5.46 4.26
C ASN A 60 12.58 4.27 5.15
N TYR A 61 12.06 4.19 6.37
CA TYR A 61 12.29 3.04 7.24
C TYR A 61 11.70 1.75 6.65
N ALA A 62 10.48 1.81 6.13
CA ALA A 62 9.86 0.69 5.44
C ALA A 62 10.68 0.24 4.22
N ILE A 63 11.18 1.18 3.40
CA ILE A 63 12.06 0.87 2.28
C ILE A 63 13.35 0.18 2.74
N LYS A 64 13.99 0.66 3.80
CA LYS A 64 15.20 0.03 4.36
C LYS A 64 14.95 -1.41 4.76
N LYS A 65 13.86 -1.68 5.47
CA LYS A 65 13.50 -3.04 5.87
C LYS A 65 13.21 -3.93 4.66
N LEU A 66 12.45 -3.44 3.69
CA LEU A 66 12.19 -4.17 2.44
C LEU A 66 13.47 -4.47 1.66
N THR A 67 14.44 -3.53 1.67
CA THR A 67 15.76 -3.73 1.05
C THR A 67 16.56 -4.81 1.79
N GLN A 68 16.57 -4.81 3.12
CA GLN A 68 17.21 -5.84 3.93
C GLN A 68 16.59 -7.23 3.70
N ARG A 69 15.30 -7.28 3.37
CA ARG A 69 14.58 -8.51 3.02
C ARG A 69 14.75 -8.91 1.55
N GLY A 70 15.50 -8.15 0.76
CA GLY A 70 15.69 -8.43 -0.66
C GLY A 70 14.48 -8.19 -1.55
N LEU A 71 13.39 -7.59 -1.04
CA LEU A 71 12.14 -7.40 -1.77
C LEU A 71 12.14 -6.15 -2.66
N VAL A 72 12.98 -5.18 -2.31
CA VAL A 72 13.22 -3.99 -3.12
C VAL A 72 14.72 -3.70 -3.19
N LYS A 73 15.13 -2.97 -4.21
CA LYS A 73 16.52 -2.51 -4.38
C LYS A 73 16.56 -1.02 -4.66
N ALA A 74 17.64 -0.38 -4.22
CA ALA A 74 17.91 1.01 -4.54
C ALA A 74 18.32 1.14 -6.00
N GLY A 75 17.88 2.23 -6.64
CA GLY A 75 18.24 2.62 -8.00
C GLY A 75 18.52 4.11 -8.09
N ARG A 76 18.79 4.57 -9.29
CA ARG A 76 18.94 5.99 -9.61
C ARG A 76 18.29 6.30 -10.95
N LEU A 77 17.65 7.47 -11.01
CA LEU A 77 17.17 8.07 -12.26
C LEU A 77 17.80 9.46 -12.37
N GLY A 78 18.88 9.56 -13.15
CA GLY A 78 19.72 10.75 -13.16
C GLY A 78 20.38 10.99 -11.78
N LYS A 79 20.12 12.15 -11.18
CA LYS A 79 20.63 12.51 -9.83
C LYS A 79 19.74 12.02 -8.68
N GLU A 80 18.54 11.56 -8.97
CA GLU A 80 17.54 11.19 -7.95
C GLU A 80 17.65 9.73 -7.54
N LYS A 81 17.54 9.48 -6.24
CA LYS A 81 17.45 8.14 -5.68
C LYS A 81 16.06 7.57 -5.96
N THR A 82 16.02 6.34 -6.41
CA THR A 82 14.79 5.58 -6.65
C THR A 82 14.82 4.25 -5.94
N VAL A 83 13.67 3.62 -5.86
CA VAL A 83 13.49 2.25 -5.36
C VAL A 83 12.66 1.49 -6.37
N GLU A 84 13.00 0.23 -6.59
CA GLU A 84 12.27 -0.69 -7.46
C GLU A 84 12.13 -2.07 -6.82
N ALA A 85 11.08 -2.79 -7.17
CA ALA A 85 10.87 -4.14 -6.69
C ALA A 85 11.89 -5.09 -7.34
N THR A 86 12.41 -6.03 -6.57
CA THR A 86 13.16 -7.16 -7.09
C THR A 86 12.20 -8.21 -7.67
N GLU A 87 12.74 -9.26 -8.29
CA GLU A 87 11.94 -10.40 -8.72
C GLU A 87 11.25 -11.07 -7.53
N GLU A 88 11.95 -11.23 -6.41
CA GLU A 88 11.38 -11.76 -5.16
C GLU A 88 10.27 -10.87 -4.62
N GLY A 89 10.45 -9.54 -4.63
CA GLY A 89 9.38 -8.60 -4.25
C GLY A 89 8.18 -8.66 -5.19
N ALA A 90 8.41 -8.83 -6.49
CA ALA A 90 7.33 -9.03 -7.46
C ALA A 90 6.58 -10.34 -7.21
N GLN A 91 7.28 -11.42 -6.92
CA GLN A 91 6.69 -12.71 -6.59
C GLN A 91 5.90 -12.67 -5.28
N ALA A 92 6.40 -11.98 -4.26
CA ALA A 92 5.67 -11.77 -3.00
C ALA A 92 4.34 -11.04 -3.24
N CYS A 93 4.34 -9.99 -4.06
CA CYS A 93 3.11 -9.29 -4.44
C CYS A 93 2.14 -10.19 -5.22
N GLU A 94 2.65 -11.07 -6.08
CA GLU A 94 1.83 -12.00 -6.85
C GLU A 94 1.18 -13.06 -5.95
N THR A 95 1.94 -13.64 -5.03
CA THR A 95 1.41 -14.59 -4.05
C THR A 95 0.35 -13.93 -3.15
N TYR A 96 0.62 -12.69 -2.69
CA TYR A 96 -0.38 -11.88 -1.98
C TYR A 96 -1.65 -11.68 -2.81
N ARG A 97 -1.53 -11.39 -4.12
CA ARG A 97 -2.69 -11.23 -5.02
C ARG A 97 -3.55 -12.49 -5.02
N GLN A 98 -2.94 -13.67 -5.13
CA GLN A 98 -3.65 -14.95 -5.10
C GLN A 98 -4.37 -15.19 -3.76
N VAL A 99 -3.72 -14.88 -2.63
CA VAL A 99 -4.35 -14.94 -1.30
C VAL A 99 -5.56 -14.00 -1.23
N ARG A 100 -5.40 -12.76 -1.73
CA ARG A 100 -6.47 -11.76 -1.76
C ARG A 100 -7.66 -12.21 -2.61
N GLU A 101 -7.42 -12.74 -3.80
CA GLU A 101 -8.49 -13.22 -4.66
C GLU A 101 -9.26 -14.36 -4.01
N ARG A 102 -8.54 -15.33 -3.48
CA ARG A 102 -9.16 -16.51 -2.88
C ARG A 102 -9.96 -16.21 -1.61
N LEU A 103 -9.42 -15.38 -0.71
CA LEU A 103 -9.99 -15.19 0.63
C LEU A 103 -10.86 -13.94 0.77
N LEU A 104 -10.68 -12.93 -0.07
CA LEU A 104 -11.42 -11.68 0.04
C LEU A 104 -12.34 -11.46 -1.15
N LEU A 105 -11.82 -11.50 -2.39
CA LEU A 105 -12.64 -11.14 -3.55
C LEU A 105 -13.73 -12.17 -3.84
N ASN A 106 -13.43 -13.46 -3.70
CA ASN A 106 -14.44 -14.51 -3.88
C ASN A 106 -15.55 -14.37 -2.84
N ALA A 107 -15.21 -14.13 -1.56
CA ALA A 107 -16.21 -13.90 -0.51
C ALA A 107 -17.08 -12.67 -0.80
N VAL A 108 -16.48 -11.54 -1.22
CA VAL A 108 -17.24 -10.34 -1.58
C VAL A 108 -18.18 -10.60 -2.76
N THR A 109 -17.74 -11.38 -3.75
CA THR A 109 -18.57 -11.78 -4.90
C THR A 109 -19.74 -12.68 -4.47
N GLU A 110 -19.49 -13.63 -3.58
CA GLU A 110 -20.52 -14.52 -3.03
C GLU A 110 -21.61 -13.77 -2.25
N TYR A 111 -21.27 -12.66 -1.60
CA TYR A 111 -22.23 -11.76 -0.96
C TYR A 111 -23.05 -10.91 -1.95
N GLY A 112 -22.84 -11.06 -3.25
CA GLY A 112 -23.60 -10.38 -4.29
C GLY A 112 -23.35 -8.86 -4.36
N VAL A 113 -22.17 -8.41 -3.95
CA VAL A 113 -21.82 -6.98 -4.02
C VAL A 113 -21.59 -6.59 -5.48
N ASP A 114 -22.39 -5.63 -5.97
CA ASP A 114 -22.29 -5.12 -7.33
C ASP A 114 -20.95 -4.35 -7.53
N PRO A 115 -20.17 -4.66 -8.58
CA PRO A 115 -18.97 -3.90 -8.94
C PRO A 115 -19.18 -2.39 -9.08
N ALA A 116 -20.37 -1.96 -9.51
CA ALA A 116 -20.72 -0.53 -9.57
C ALA A 116 -20.77 0.11 -8.18
N GLN A 117 -21.31 -0.59 -7.18
CA GLN A 117 -21.34 -0.14 -5.78
C GLN A 117 -19.93 -0.04 -5.21
N VAL A 118 -19.04 -1.00 -5.52
CA VAL A 118 -17.63 -0.94 -5.10
C VAL A 118 -16.93 0.27 -5.72
N SER A 119 -17.17 0.55 -7.01
CA SER A 119 -16.61 1.72 -7.69
C SER A 119 -17.10 3.03 -7.08
N GLN A 120 -18.39 3.12 -6.78
CA GLN A 120 -18.98 4.28 -6.12
C GLN A 120 -18.40 4.49 -4.72
N LEU A 121 -18.28 3.43 -3.92
CA LEU A 121 -17.65 3.47 -2.61
C LEU A 121 -16.19 3.95 -2.69
N SER A 122 -15.43 3.45 -3.66
CA SER A 122 -14.05 3.88 -3.89
C SER A 122 -13.95 5.37 -4.22
N GLY A 123 -14.89 5.91 -5.00
CA GLY A 123 -15.00 7.34 -5.29
C GLY A 123 -15.28 8.17 -4.04
N LEU A 124 -16.23 7.74 -3.21
CA LEU A 124 -16.59 8.40 -1.95
C LEU A 124 -15.43 8.38 -0.95
N LEU A 125 -14.75 7.25 -0.78
CA LEU A 125 -13.58 7.14 0.10
C LEU A 125 -12.45 8.07 -0.32
N ARG A 126 -12.21 8.23 -1.62
CA ARG A 126 -11.21 9.15 -2.17
C ARG A 126 -11.58 10.61 -1.90
N LEU A 127 -12.85 10.97 -2.10
CA LEU A 127 -13.37 12.30 -1.76
C LEU A 127 -13.18 12.61 -0.27
N MET A 128 -13.57 11.67 0.60
CA MET A 128 -13.43 11.82 2.06
C MET A 128 -11.97 11.95 2.50
N SER A 129 -11.05 11.20 1.89
CA SER A 129 -9.61 11.35 2.17
C SER A 129 -9.14 12.78 1.90
N GLY A 130 -9.48 13.35 0.75
CA GLY A 130 -9.14 14.74 0.44
C GLY A 130 -9.76 15.76 1.40
N GLN A 131 -10.99 15.52 1.89
CA GLN A 131 -11.62 16.38 2.90
C GLN A 131 -10.91 16.32 4.26
N TYR A 132 -10.48 15.11 4.68
CA TYR A 132 -9.70 14.99 5.92
C TYR A 132 -8.35 15.72 5.83
N ASP A 133 -7.64 15.63 4.71
CA ASP A 133 -6.38 16.34 4.50
C ASP A 133 -6.58 17.86 4.53
N GLN A 134 -7.64 18.35 3.90
CA GLN A 134 -7.97 19.78 3.92
C GLN A 134 -8.34 20.26 5.33
N ALA A 135 -9.15 19.49 6.06
CA ALA A 135 -9.51 19.81 7.43
C ALA A 135 -8.30 19.79 8.37
N ALA A 136 -7.39 18.82 8.21
CA ALA A 136 -6.17 18.75 8.99
C ALA A 136 -5.28 19.97 8.77
N ARG A 137 -5.10 20.40 7.51
CA ARG A 137 -4.36 21.65 7.21
C ARG A 137 -5.03 22.87 7.81
N ALA A 138 -6.36 22.98 7.74
CA ALA A 138 -7.08 24.09 8.33
C ALA A 138 -6.96 24.12 9.87
N ALA A 139 -6.96 22.95 10.51
CA ALA A 139 -6.83 22.83 11.96
C ALA A 139 -5.48 23.33 12.50
N THR A 140 -4.42 23.37 11.68
CA THR A 140 -3.13 23.93 12.11
C THR A 140 -3.13 25.45 12.25
N ALA A 141 -4.18 26.12 11.80
CA ALA A 141 -4.33 27.58 11.91
C ALA A 141 -5.15 28.02 13.13
N TYR A 142 -5.64 27.05 13.95
CA TYR A 142 -6.32 27.29 15.22
C TYR A 142 -5.38 27.19 16.40
#